data_b3521deb5567e77f33d15e550255579b
#
_entry.id   b3521deb5567e77f33d15e550255579b
#
_cell.length_a   1.000
_cell.length_b   1.000
_cell.length_c   1.000
_cell.angle_alpha   90.00
_cell.angle_beta   90.00
_cell.angle_gamma   90.00
#
_symmetry.space_group_name_H-M   'P 1'
#
loop_
_entity.id
_entity.type
_entity.pdbx_description
1 polymer ?
#
loop_
_entity_poly.entity_id
_entity_poly.type
_entity_poly.pdbx_seq_one_letter_code
_entity_poly.pdbx_strand_id
1 'polypeptide(L)'
;LRRQTENDGAIGGYFRESSAWTSVTPVILPGYDDPRMLRQRLATGTLKAGEKADIVLRLEARIDSLLRKALRQAGYPDALVQQAKLHWRGSGFIQGVDLATQYAVPDQHRRYRRLHVRIDWQDSGGCPVELPGPFCAGGGRFTGLGLFTAVD
;
A
#
# COMPACT_ATOMS: atom_id res chain seq x y z
N LEU A 1 -9.08 18.16 -33.96
CA LEU A 1 -10.20 17.90 -33.08
C LEU A 1 -9.83 16.81 -32.09
N ARG A 2 -9.45 17.23 -30.89
CA ARG A 2 -9.22 16.29 -29.79
C ARG A 2 -10.58 15.81 -29.27
N ARG A 3 -10.89 14.55 -29.45
CA ARG A 3 -11.86 13.89 -28.60
C ARG A 3 -11.18 13.69 -27.24
N GLN A 4 -11.51 14.54 -26.27
CA GLN A 4 -11.29 14.18 -24.88
C GLN A 4 -12.15 12.96 -24.60
N THR A 5 -11.52 11.81 -24.53
CA THR A 5 -12.17 10.59 -24.08
C THR A 5 -12.16 10.60 -22.55
N GLU A 6 -13.16 10.00 -21.92
CA GLU A 6 -13.22 9.81 -20.47
C GLU A 6 -11.93 9.15 -19.90
N ASN A 7 -11.19 8.46 -20.75
CA ASN A 7 -9.89 7.87 -20.41
C ASN A 7 -8.76 8.86 -20.16
N ASP A 8 -8.81 10.06 -20.72
CA ASP A 8 -7.74 11.05 -20.55
C ASP A 8 -7.64 11.55 -19.11
N GLY A 9 -8.78 11.65 -18.40
CA GLY A 9 -8.81 12.01 -16.99
C GLY A 9 -8.24 10.92 -16.07
N ALA A 10 -8.54 9.65 -16.38
CA ALA A 10 -8.01 8.52 -15.62
C ALA A 10 -6.49 8.39 -15.78
N ILE A 11 -5.98 8.52 -17.02
CA ILE A 11 -4.55 8.48 -17.32
C ILE A 11 -3.82 9.66 -16.66
N GLY A 12 -4.40 10.86 -16.67
CA GLY A 12 -3.85 12.04 -16.05
C GLY A 12 -3.57 11.89 -14.55
N GLY A 13 -4.39 11.08 -13.84
CA GLY A 13 -4.19 10.78 -12.43
C GLY A 13 -2.88 10.06 -12.11
N TYR A 14 -2.34 9.29 -13.07
CA TYR A 14 -1.06 8.59 -12.88
C TYR A 14 0.15 9.49 -13.05
N PHE A 15 0.05 10.57 -13.79
CA PHE A 15 1.18 11.41 -14.21
C PHE A 15 1.25 12.76 -13.50
N ARG A 16 0.19 13.18 -12.80
CA ARG A 16 0.19 14.47 -12.13
C ARG A 16 0.97 14.44 -10.83
N GLU A 17 1.33 15.63 -10.35
CA GLU A 17 1.86 15.80 -9.00
C GLU A 17 0.73 15.81 -7.99
N SER A 18 0.90 15.09 -6.89
CA SER A 18 -0.04 15.05 -5.78
C SER A 18 0.64 14.64 -4.48
N SER A 19 0.08 15.06 -3.36
CA SER A 19 0.50 14.59 -2.04
C SER A 19 -0.24 13.31 -1.61
N ALA A 20 -1.40 13.01 -2.20
CA ALA A 20 -2.20 11.85 -1.86
C ALA A 20 -2.26 10.87 -3.04
N TRP A 21 -1.94 9.63 -2.77
CA TRP A 21 -1.88 8.56 -3.74
C TRP A 21 -2.57 7.31 -3.20
N THR A 22 -3.23 6.57 -4.08
CA THR A 22 -3.84 5.29 -3.73
C THR A 22 -3.56 4.22 -4.77
N SER A 23 -3.38 2.99 -4.33
CA SER A 23 -3.17 1.87 -5.24
C SER A 23 -4.44 1.51 -6.00
N VAL A 24 -4.31 1.27 -7.31
CA VAL A 24 -5.36 0.71 -8.17
C VAL A 24 -5.16 -0.79 -8.36
N THR A 25 -3.93 -1.26 -8.33
CA THR A 25 -3.58 -2.66 -8.21
C THR A 25 -2.90 -2.87 -6.85
N PRO A 26 -3.08 -4.05 -6.21
CA PRO A 26 -2.62 -4.23 -4.85
C PRO A 26 -1.09 -4.22 -4.74
N VAL A 27 -0.62 -3.74 -3.60
CA VAL A 27 0.78 -3.82 -3.19
C VAL A 27 1.03 -5.20 -2.60
N ILE A 28 2.02 -5.91 -3.12
CA ILE A 28 2.51 -7.15 -2.52
C ILE A 28 3.59 -6.80 -1.51
N LEU A 29 3.41 -7.21 -0.27
CA LEU A 29 4.37 -6.93 0.79
C LEU A 29 5.72 -7.60 0.50
N PRO A 30 6.85 -6.91 0.73
CA PRO A 30 8.20 -7.45 0.50
C PRO A 30 8.71 -8.31 1.65
N GLY A 31 7.84 -9.13 2.23
CA GLY A 31 8.17 -10.03 3.32
C GLY A 31 6.93 -10.60 3.99
N TYR A 32 7.14 -11.50 4.95
CA TYR A 32 6.06 -12.08 5.72
C TYR A 32 5.54 -11.08 6.76
N ASP A 33 4.25 -10.83 6.72
CA ASP A 33 3.57 -9.93 7.65
C ASP A 33 3.29 -10.59 9.03
N ASP A 34 3.32 -11.92 9.09
CA ASP A 34 3.13 -12.67 10.32
C ASP A 34 4.14 -13.84 10.47
N PRO A 35 5.45 -13.56 10.59
CA PRO A 35 6.48 -14.61 10.64
C PRO A 35 6.43 -15.46 11.91
N ARG A 36 5.74 -15.00 12.95
CA ARG A 36 5.59 -15.71 14.23
C ARG A 36 4.22 -16.34 14.43
N MET A 37 3.40 -16.35 13.38
CA MET A 37 2.04 -16.92 13.40
C MET A 37 1.16 -16.32 14.53
N LEU A 38 1.27 -15.02 14.74
CA LEU A 38 0.53 -14.31 15.81
C LEU A 38 -0.98 -14.34 15.59
N ARG A 39 -1.44 -14.36 14.33
CA ARG A 39 -2.87 -14.46 14.01
C ARG A 39 -3.46 -15.79 14.49
N GLN A 40 -2.70 -16.86 14.40
CA GLN A 40 -3.12 -18.17 14.92
C GLN A 40 -3.31 -18.13 16.43
N ARG A 41 -2.43 -17.45 17.15
CA ARG A 41 -2.57 -17.23 18.59
C ARG A 41 -3.84 -16.41 18.93
N LEU A 42 -4.17 -15.40 18.14
CA LEU A 42 -5.41 -14.63 18.30
C LEU A 42 -6.64 -15.49 18.13
N ALA A 43 -6.61 -16.46 17.22
CA ALA A 43 -7.74 -17.34 16.93
C ALA A 43 -8.00 -18.40 18.01
N THR A 44 -7.04 -18.73 18.87
CA THR A 44 -7.18 -19.77 19.90
C THR A 44 -8.07 -19.38 21.09
N GLY A 45 -8.38 -18.09 21.25
CA GLY A 45 -9.32 -17.62 22.27
C GLY A 45 -8.84 -17.69 23.74
N THR A 46 -7.59 -18.10 23.98
CA THR A 46 -7.01 -18.29 25.32
C THR A 46 -6.28 -17.05 25.85
N LEU A 47 -6.18 -16.00 25.06
CA LEU A 47 -5.42 -14.79 25.38
C LEU A 47 -6.24 -13.81 26.20
N LYS A 48 -5.59 -13.13 27.15
CA LYS A 48 -6.14 -11.98 27.87
C LYS A 48 -6.31 -10.79 26.92
N ALA A 49 -7.22 -9.86 27.24
CA ALA A 49 -7.50 -8.70 26.41
C ALA A 49 -6.26 -7.84 26.11
N GLY A 50 -5.39 -7.63 27.10
CA GLY A 50 -4.14 -6.89 26.92
C GLY A 50 -3.14 -7.58 25.99
N GLU A 51 -3.07 -8.90 26.03
CA GLU A 51 -2.21 -9.70 25.14
C GLU A 51 -2.73 -9.65 23.70
N LYS A 52 -4.06 -9.70 23.49
CA LYS A 52 -4.67 -9.56 22.17
C LYS A 52 -4.34 -8.19 21.53
N ALA A 53 -4.51 -7.12 22.31
CA ALA A 53 -4.20 -5.77 21.85
C ALA A 53 -2.72 -5.63 21.46
N ASP A 54 -1.81 -6.21 22.25
CA ASP A 54 -0.37 -6.19 21.97
C ASP A 54 -0.03 -6.93 20.66
N ILE A 55 -0.64 -8.09 20.43
CA ILE A 55 -0.44 -8.83 19.18
C ILE A 55 -0.96 -8.05 17.97
N VAL A 56 -2.15 -7.45 18.06
CA VAL A 56 -2.70 -6.62 16.99
C VAL A 56 -1.76 -5.46 16.65
N LEU A 57 -1.22 -4.77 17.65
CA LEU A 57 -0.25 -3.69 17.45
C LEU A 57 1.04 -4.18 16.77
N ARG A 58 1.52 -5.36 17.12
CA ARG A 58 2.69 -5.96 16.48
C ARG A 58 2.45 -6.30 15.01
N LEU A 59 1.28 -6.85 14.69
CA LEU A 59 0.90 -7.15 13.30
C LEU A 59 0.79 -5.86 12.46
N GLU A 60 0.14 -4.84 13.00
CA GLU A 60 0.02 -3.53 12.35
C GLU A 60 1.41 -2.87 12.12
N ALA A 61 2.26 -2.89 13.14
CA ALA A 61 3.62 -2.36 13.04
C ALA A 61 4.46 -3.11 12.00
N ARG A 62 4.26 -4.41 11.86
CA ARG A 62 4.95 -5.22 10.86
C ARG A 62 4.52 -4.86 9.44
N ILE A 63 3.22 -4.70 9.21
CA ILE A 63 2.69 -4.27 7.89
C ILE A 63 3.22 -2.88 7.56
N ASP A 64 3.15 -1.93 8.49
CA ASP A 64 3.69 -0.58 8.31
C ASP A 64 5.17 -0.61 7.89
N SER A 65 5.98 -1.37 8.60
CA SER A 65 7.40 -1.55 8.31
C SER A 65 7.65 -2.12 6.92
N LEU A 66 6.88 -3.13 6.50
CA LEU A 66 7.00 -3.74 5.18
C LEU A 66 6.56 -2.80 4.05
N LEU A 67 5.50 -2.02 4.25
CA LEU A 67 5.07 -1.01 3.29
C LEU A 67 6.13 0.08 3.10
N ARG A 68 6.74 0.56 4.19
CA ARG A 68 7.83 1.53 4.11
C ARG A 68 9.06 0.96 3.41
N LYS A 69 9.36 -0.32 3.66
CA LYS A 69 10.41 -1.03 2.91
C LYS A 69 10.10 -1.08 1.41
N ALA A 70 8.86 -1.36 1.04
CA ALA A 70 8.43 -1.37 -0.36
C ALA A 70 8.62 0.00 -1.03
N LEU A 71 8.32 1.09 -0.34
CA LEU A 71 8.53 2.45 -0.83
C LEU A 71 10.01 2.79 -1.00
N ARG A 72 10.86 2.39 -0.06
CA ARG A 72 12.32 2.55 -0.21
C ARG A 72 12.86 1.77 -1.40
N GLN A 73 12.41 0.55 -1.59
CA GLN A 73 12.78 -0.27 -2.75
C GLN A 73 12.29 0.33 -4.08
N ALA A 74 11.20 1.08 -4.05
CA ALA A 74 10.71 1.84 -5.21
C ALA A 74 11.55 3.10 -5.49
N GLY A 75 12.49 3.45 -4.63
CA GLY A 75 13.45 4.55 -4.83
C GLY A 75 13.20 5.80 -3.99
N TYR A 76 12.20 5.80 -3.11
CA TYR A 76 11.93 6.97 -2.27
C TYR A 76 12.94 7.10 -1.12
N PRO A 77 13.42 8.34 -0.82
CA PRO A 77 14.33 8.57 0.29
C PRO A 77 13.74 8.18 1.64
N ASP A 78 14.56 7.66 2.53
CA ASP A 78 14.14 7.19 3.85
C ASP A 78 13.46 8.29 4.68
N ALA A 79 13.98 9.50 4.67
CA ALA A 79 13.40 10.64 5.38
C ALA A 79 11.96 10.94 4.93
N LEU A 80 11.69 10.83 3.64
CA LEU A 80 10.35 11.02 3.08
C LEU A 80 9.41 9.86 3.45
N VAL A 81 9.91 8.63 3.36
CA VAL A 81 9.15 7.41 3.69
C VAL A 81 8.75 7.39 5.16
N GLN A 82 9.64 7.80 6.06
CA GLN A 82 9.35 7.85 7.50
C GLN A 82 8.21 8.80 7.86
N GLN A 83 8.04 9.90 7.15
CA GLN A 83 7.02 10.92 7.43
C GLN A 83 5.67 10.65 6.75
N ALA A 84 5.63 9.75 5.77
CA ALA A 84 4.40 9.44 5.05
C ALA A 84 3.36 8.80 5.98
N LYS A 85 2.09 9.21 5.82
CA LYS A 85 0.95 8.51 6.42
C LYS A 85 0.50 7.39 5.51
N LEU A 86 0.42 6.20 6.05
CA LEU A 86 0.01 5.01 5.33
C LEU A 86 -1.29 4.47 5.88
N HIS A 87 -2.22 4.15 4.99
CA HIS A 87 -3.44 3.41 5.29
C HIS A 87 -3.51 2.20 4.38
N TRP A 88 -3.94 1.07 4.89
CA TRP A 88 -4.03 -0.16 4.12
C TRP A 88 -5.26 -0.98 4.49
N ARG A 89 -5.77 -1.71 3.51
CA ARG A 89 -6.89 -2.63 3.66
C ARG A 89 -6.97 -3.58 2.45
N GLY A 90 -7.80 -4.60 2.56
CA GLY A 90 -8.04 -5.55 1.46
C GLY A 90 -8.88 -4.99 0.32
N SER A 91 -9.76 -4.03 0.60
CA SER A 91 -10.61 -3.37 -0.39
C SER A 91 -9.92 -2.13 -0.97
N GLY A 92 -10.27 -1.79 -2.22
CA GLY A 92 -9.73 -0.60 -2.87
C GLY A 92 -10.20 0.70 -2.23
N PHE A 93 -9.40 1.75 -2.39
CA PHE A 93 -9.71 3.11 -1.95
C PHE A 93 -10.45 3.91 -3.03
N ILE A 94 -10.54 3.37 -4.23
CA ILE A 94 -11.25 3.94 -5.37
C ILE A 94 -12.40 3.00 -5.74
N GLN A 95 -13.54 3.56 -6.07
CA GLN A 95 -14.69 2.79 -6.53
C GLN A 95 -14.35 2.02 -7.81
N GLY A 96 -14.79 0.77 -7.88
CA GLY A 96 -14.58 -0.11 -9.03
C GLY A 96 -13.28 -0.89 -9.04
N VAL A 97 -12.42 -0.70 -8.02
CA VAL A 97 -11.20 -1.51 -7.84
C VAL A 97 -11.56 -2.80 -7.10
N ASP A 98 -11.09 -3.92 -7.63
CA ASP A 98 -11.34 -5.24 -7.03
C ASP A 98 -10.61 -5.41 -5.69
N LEU A 99 -11.08 -6.38 -4.89
CA LEU A 99 -10.38 -6.78 -3.66
C LEU A 99 -8.94 -7.21 -3.98
N ALA A 100 -8.01 -6.88 -3.10
CA ALA A 100 -6.59 -7.20 -3.29
C ALA A 100 -6.35 -8.69 -3.55
N THR A 101 -7.11 -9.58 -2.91
CA THR A 101 -6.98 -11.03 -3.07
C THR A 101 -7.49 -11.56 -4.40
N GLN A 102 -8.24 -10.77 -5.17
CA GLN A 102 -8.79 -11.17 -6.48
C GLN A 102 -7.81 -10.96 -7.63
N TYR A 103 -6.70 -10.24 -7.39
CA TYR A 103 -5.68 -10.04 -8.41
C TYR A 103 -4.78 -11.26 -8.56
N ALA A 104 -4.53 -11.66 -9.80
CA ALA A 104 -3.54 -12.68 -10.10
C ALA A 104 -2.13 -12.14 -9.82
N VAL A 105 -1.31 -12.95 -9.17
CA VAL A 105 0.07 -12.60 -8.86
C VAL A 105 1.02 -13.68 -9.36
N PRO A 106 2.28 -13.31 -9.71
CA PRO A 106 3.32 -14.29 -10.04
C PRO A 106 3.52 -15.28 -8.89
N ASP A 107 3.82 -16.55 -9.21
CA ASP A 107 3.96 -17.63 -8.24
C ASP A 107 4.96 -17.31 -7.12
N GLN A 108 6.04 -16.63 -7.43
CA GLN A 108 7.06 -16.21 -6.46
C GLN A 108 6.55 -15.23 -5.39
N HIS A 109 5.42 -14.58 -5.64
CA HIS A 109 4.82 -13.60 -4.72
C HIS A 109 3.57 -14.12 -4.00
N ARG A 110 3.06 -15.30 -4.31
CA ARG A 110 1.81 -15.84 -3.76
C ARG A 110 1.78 -15.94 -2.25
N ARG A 111 2.92 -16.22 -1.63
CA ARG A 111 3.06 -16.36 -0.18
C ARG A 111 3.04 -15.05 0.58
N TYR A 112 3.16 -13.92 -0.11
CA TYR A 112 3.17 -12.61 0.50
C TYR A 112 1.79 -11.97 0.44
N ARG A 113 1.44 -11.22 1.47
CA ARG A 113 0.15 -10.56 1.56
C ARG A 113 0.03 -9.44 0.54
N ARG A 114 -1.19 -9.29 0.02
CA ARG A 114 -1.59 -8.23 -0.92
C ARG A 114 -2.54 -7.27 -0.23
N LEU A 115 -2.28 -5.98 -0.34
CA LEU A 115 -3.11 -4.93 0.26
C LEU A 115 -3.25 -3.76 -0.70
N HIS A 116 -4.41 -3.12 -0.66
CA HIS A 116 -4.54 -1.77 -1.19
C HIS A 116 -4.02 -0.77 -0.17
N VAL A 117 -3.34 0.28 -0.67
CA VAL A 117 -2.63 1.25 0.16
C VAL A 117 -2.99 2.65 -0.28
N ARG A 118 -3.24 3.53 0.67
CA ARG A 118 -3.27 4.97 0.49
C ARG A 118 -2.06 5.59 1.15
N ILE A 119 -1.40 6.49 0.46
CA ILE A 119 -0.23 7.22 0.94
C ILE A 119 -0.56 8.71 0.94
N ASP A 120 -0.40 9.35 2.09
CA ASP A 120 -0.39 10.80 2.20
C ASP A 120 1.04 11.25 2.51
N TRP A 121 1.70 11.81 1.50
CA TRP A 121 3.05 12.32 1.64
C TRP A 121 3.07 13.63 2.40
N GLN A 122 3.93 13.72 3.40
CA GLN A 122 4.08 14.91 4.24
C GLN A 122 5.52 15.06 4.73
N ASP A 123 5.86 16.29 5.13
CA ASP A 123 7.12 16.58 5.78
C ASP A 123 7.06 16.31 7.30
N SER A 124 8.15 16.56 8.01
CA SER A 124 8.23 16.37 9.47
C SER A 124 7.26 17.24 10.26
N GLY A 125 6.82 18.36 9.69
CA GLY A 125 5.82 19.26 10.28
C GLY A 125 4.37 18.89 9.94
N GLY A 126 4.16 17.82 9.18
CA GLY A 126 2.82 17.40 8.74
C GLY A 126 2.28 18.14 7.53
N CYS A 127 3.08 19.01 6.88
CA CYS A 127 2.67 19.69 5.66
C CYS A 127 2.70 18.75 4.46
N PRO A 128 1.65 18.76 3.61
CA PRO A 128 1.64 17.92 2.41
C PRO A 128 2.84 18.19 1.51
N VAL A 129 3.42 17.10 0.96
CA VAL A 129 4.51 17.13 -0.02
C VAL A 129 3.99 16.54 -1.32
N GLU A 130 3.98 17.33 -2.38
CA GLU A 130 3.59 16.85 -3.70
C GLU A 130 4.73 16.11 -4.37
N LEU A 131 4.44 14.92 -4.88
CA LEU A 131 5.37 14.11 -5.63
C LEU A 131 4.81 13.81 -7.01
N PRO A 132 5.67 13.69 -8.04
CA PRO A 132 5.24 13.29 -9.37
C PRO A 132 4.98 11.78 -9.43
N GLY A 133 3.99 11.40 -10.26
CA GLY A 133 3.82 10.03 -10.70
C GLY A 133 4.43 9.82 -12.09
N PRO A 134 4.25 8.62 -12.66
CA PRO A 134 3.62 7.44 -12.06
C PRO A 134 4.59 6.69 -11.13
N PHE A 135 4.05 5.87 -10.24
CA PHE A 135 4.89 4.96 -9.48
C PHE A 135 4.20 3.63 -9.12
N CYS A 136 5.01 2.62 -8.92
CA CYS A 136 4.62 1.31 -8.44
C CYS A 136 5.48 0.93 -7.24
N ALA A 137 4.90 0.19 -6.29
CA ALA A 137 5.60 -0.29 -5.11
C ALA A 137 5.24 -1.74 -4.79
N GLY A 138 6.15 -2.44 -4.14
CA GLY A 138 5.96 -3.82 -3.71
C GLY A 138 6.41 -4.87 -4.71
N GLY A 139 6.16 -6.13 -4.38
CA GLY A 139 6.44 -7.26 -5.26
C GLY A 139 5.60 -7.21 -6.53
N GLY A 140 6.16 -7.65 -7.65
CA GLY A 140 5.46 -7.64 -8.93
C GLY A 140 5.26 -6.25 -9.55
N ARG A 141 5.90 -5.19 -9.04
CA ARG A 141 5.74 -3.82 -9.55
C ARG A 141 6.13 -3.66 -11.03
N PHE A 142 6.98 -4.52 -11.54
CA PHE A 142 7.35 -4.53 -12.96
C PHE A 142 6.30 -5.22 -13.85
N THR A 143 5.28 -5.83 -13.28
CA THR A 143 4.17 -6.49 -13.97
C THR A 143 2.83 -5.77 -13.77
N GLY A 144 2.86 -4.52 -13.30
CA GLY A 144 1.68 -3.69 -13.10
C GLY A 144 1.00 -3.81 -11.74
N LEU A 145 1.56 -4.60 -10.82
CA LEU A 145 1.08 -4.66 -9.43
C LEU A 145 1.63 -3.48 -8.62
N GLY A 146 0.89 -3.07 -7.62
CA GLY A 146 1.26 -1.92 -6.80
C GLY A 146 1.28 -0.60 -7.54
N LEU A 147 0.46 -0.44 -8.57
CA LEU A 147 0.32 0.80 -9.33
C LEU A 147 -0.52 1.80 -8.55
N PHE A 148 -0.04 3.03 -8.46
CA PHE A 148 -0.69 4.12 -7.76
C PHE A 148 -1.23 5.19 -8.70
N THR A 149 -2.34 5.80 -8.29
CA THR A 149 -2.91 6.99 -8.93
C THR A 149 -3.08 8.11 -7.89
N ALA A 150 -2.98 9.35 -8.35
CA ALA A 150 -3.22 10.50 -7.51
C ALA A 150 -4.68 10.57 -7.06
N VAL A 151 -4.91 11.05 -5.85
CA VAL A 151 -6.23 11.31 -5.27
C VAL A 151 -6.39 12.81 -5.08
N ASP A 152 -7.60 13.31 -5.37
CA ASP A 152 -7.95 14.71 -5.15
C ASP A 152 -8.23 15.03 -3.69
#